data_216772cb5289c907a243b1268bf531b3
#
_entry.id   216772cb5289c907a243b1268bf531b3
#
_cell.length_a   1.000
_cell.length_b   1.000
_cell.length_c   1.000
_cell.angle_alpha   90.00
_cell.angle_beta   90.00
_cell.angle_gamma   90.00
#
_symmetry.space_group_name_H-M   'P 1'
#
loop_
_entity.id
_entity.type
_entity.pdbx_description
1 polymer ?
#
loop_
_entity_poly.entity_id
_entity_poly.type
_entity_poly.pdbx_seq_one_letter_code
_entity_poly.pdbx_strand_id
1 'polypeptide(L)'
;RDQPRSRGLGDVYKRQLHSGSQATSRRLWDAEEQTADKITFVIKDAEGQQGYPGNAVMKVTYEVTEANELSITYHATADKTTIFNMTNHAYFNLNGAGSGSAMEQILQIRASHYTPVIDAKSIPTGEIASVDGTPFDFREAKPMGRDIEQANDQLSYGHGYDHNFVLDKERAGLEKIATAYSTKSGIKMDVITDCIGMQLYTANFIQGQKVQGGAVCKERDAFCLETQYFPNSINEPNFTTPLTEAGKSYDTKTVYAFSIA
;
A
#
# COMPACT_ATOMS: atom_id res chain seq x y z
N ARG A 1 -7.01 13.39 3.75
CA ARG A 1 -8.19 13.44 4.62
C ARG A 1 -7.74 13.67 6.04
N ASP A 2 -8.29 14.68 6.72
CA ASP A 2 -8.13 14.78 8.16
C ASP A 2 -8.95 13.66 8.81
N GLN A 3 -8.28 12.62 9.29
CA GLN A 3 -8.90 11.65 10.18
C GLN A 3 -9.43 12.39 11.41
N PRO A 4 -10.63 12.06 11.92
CA PRO A 4 -11.10 12.67 13.15
C PRO A 4 -10.05 12.50 14.23
N ARG A 5 -9.63 13.60 14.85
CA ARG A 5 -8.65 13.57 15.93
C ARG A 5 -9.18 12.69 17.04
N SER A 6 -8.48 11.64 17.35
CA SER A 6 -8.81 10.76 18.46
C SER A 6 -8.77 11.54 19.76
N ARG A 7 -9.78 11.35 20.61
CA ARG A 7 -9.84 11.97 21.93
C ARG A 7 -9.21 11.03 22.95
N GLY A 8 -7.88 11.11 23.10
CA GLY A 8 -7.15 10.38 24.13
C GLY A 8 -5.91 9.66 23.63
N LEU A 9 -4.93 9.46 24.50
CA LEU A 9 -3.65 8.79 24.18
C LEU A 9 -3.82 7.37 23.62
N GLY A 10 -4.87 6.65 24.03
CA GLY A 10 -5.15 5.29 23.56
C GLY A 10 -5.60 5.20 22.11
N ASP A 11 -6.07 6.31 21.52
CA ASP A 11 -6.53 6.34 20.12
C ASP A 11 -5.47 6.83 19.14
N VAL A 12 -4.40 7.49 19.61
CA VAL A 12 -3.43 8.17 18.75
C VAL A 12 -2.71 7.17 17.82
N TYR A 13 -2.28 6.02 18.31
CA TYR A 13 -1.65 5.00 17.48
C TYR A 13 -2.57 3.84 17.09
N LYS A 14 -3.81 3.84 17.55
CA LYS A 14 -4.79 2.84 17.13
C LYS A 14 -5.42 3.13 15.76
N ARG A 15 -5.36 4.38 15.29
CA ARG A 15 -6.05 4.83 14.07
C ARG A 15 -5.27 5.89 13.30
N GLN A 16 -3.94 5.76 13.27
CA GLN A 16 -3.12 6.69 12.50
C GLN A 16 -3.09 6.29 11.03
N LEU A 17 -3.44 7.23 10.16
CA LEU A 17 -3.21 7.11 8.72
C LEU A 17 -1.79 7.62 8.43
N HIS A 18 -1.00 6.86 7.67
CA HIS A 18 0.34 7.25 7.20
C HIS A 18 1.27 7.76 8.31
N SER A 19 1.30 7.07 9.46
CA SER A 19 2.10 7.41 10.64
C SER A 19 1.81 8.79 11.29
N GLY A 20 0.61 9.34 11.09
CA GLY A 20 0.13 10.51 11.84
C GLY A 20 0.47 11.87 11.24
N SER A 21 0.36 12.93 12.03
CA SER A 21 0.47 14.33 11.57
C SER A 21 1.90 14.72 11.14
N GLN A 22 2.91 14.06 11.71
CA GLN A 22 4.31 14.18 11.30
C GLN A 22 4.77 12.92 10.57
N ALA A 23 3.98 12.50 9.59
CA ALA A 23 4.20 11.28 8.85
C ALA A 23 5.63 11.17 8.31
N THR A 24 6.18 9.97 8.32
CA THR A 24 7.53 9.68 7.79
C THR A 24 7.67 10.10 6.34
N SER A 25 6.59 10.07 5.55
CA SER A 25 6.54 10.56 4.16
C SER A 25 6.69 12.07 4.00
N ARG A 26 6.58 12.86 5.08
CA ARG A 26 6.71 14.33 5.08
C ARG A 26 7.98 14.83 5.77
N ARG A 27 8.84 13.91 6.20
CA ARG A 27 10.08 14.21 6.90
C ARG A 27 11.26 13.96 5.98
N LEU A 28 12.39 14.59 6.29
CA LEU A 28 13.64 14.33 5.59
C LEU A 28 14.22 13.00 6.06
N TRP A 29 14.71 12.22 5.13
CA TRP A 29 15.43 10.98 5.36
C TRP A 29 16.89 11.20 4.98
N ASP A 30 17.81 10.65 5.73
CA ASP A 30 19.23 10.64 5.39
C ASP A 30 19.51 9.54 4.36
N ALA A 31 20.38 9.80 3.39
CA ALA A 31 20.89 8.76 2.50
C ALA A 31 22.06 8.06 3.17
N GLU A 32 21.95 6.75 3.44
CA GLU A 32 23.01 5.95 4.08
C GLU A 32 23.90 5.28 3.05
N GLU A 33 23.33 4.79 1.96
CA GLU A 33 24.04 4.13 0.86
C GLU A 33 23.48 4.63 -0.47
N GLN A 34 24.38 4.90 -1.42
CA GLN A 34 23.97 5.27 -2.77
C GLN A 34 24.96 4.71 -3.80
N THR A 35 24.43 3.97 -4.78
CA THR A 35 25.13 3.51 -5.98
C THR A 35 24.41 4.04 -7.21
N ALA A 36 24.78 3.57 -8.41
CA ALA A 36 24.10 3.95 -9.65
C ALA A 36 22.65 3.41 -9.75
N ASP A 37 22.40 2.29 -9.10
CA ASP A 37 21.16 1.50 -9.21
C ASP A 37 20.42 1.29 -7.89
N LYS A 38 21.03 1.69 -6.75
CA LYS A 38 20.50 1.47 -5.41
C LYS A 38 20.68 2.69 -4.52
N ILE A 39 19.66 2.95 -3.68
CA ILE A 39 19.74 3.95 -2.61
C ILE A 39 19.03 3.43 -1.36
N THR A 40 19.67 3.61 -0.20
CA THR A 40 19.08 3.32 1.11
C THR A 40 18.86 4.62 1.85
N PHE A 41 17.61 4.87 2.22
CA PHE A 41 17.21 5.97 3.10
C PHE A 41 17.02 5.48 4.52
N VAL A 42 17.38 6.29 5.49
CA VAL A 42 17.22 6.02 6.92
C VAL A 42 16.52 7.19 7.62
N ILE A 43 15.62 6.86 8.54
CA ILE A 43 15.01 7.83 9.46
C ILE A 43 14.99 7.26 10.87
N LYS A 44 15.13 8.14 11.86
CA LYS A 44 15.10 7.79 13.29
C LYS A 44 13.94 8.49 13.96
N ASP A 45 13.20 7.74 14.77
CA ASP A 45 12.13 8.23 15.62
C ASP A 45 12.53 8.10 17.08
N ALA A 46 12.35 9.17 17.85
CA ALA A 46 12.51 9.10 19.29
C ALA A 46 11.28 8.45 19.94
N GLU A 47 11.48 7.88 21.13
CA GLU A 47 10.39 7.32 21.94
C GLU A 47 9.20 8.29 22.06
N GLY A 48 8.00 7.75 21.85
CA GLY A 48 6.75 8.51 21.94
C GLY A 48 6.45 9.37 20.72
N GLN A 49 7.31 9.40 19.70
CA GLN A 49 7.02 10.15 18.47
C GLN A 49 5.78 9.58 17.79
N GLN A 50 4.81 10.45 17.51
CA GLN A 50 3.47 10.07 17.02
C GLN A 50 2.75 9.03 17.91
N GLY A 51 3.16 8.85 19.16
CA GLY A 51 2.60 7.90 20.12
C GLY A 51 3.16 6.49 20.02
N TYR A 52 4.14 6.22 19.16
CA TYR A 52 4.78 4.91 19.05
C TYR A 52 5.81 4.69 20.16
N PRO A 53 5.83 3.50 20.80
CA PRO A 53 6.82 3.17 21.82
C PRO A 53 8.22 2.96 21.24
N GLY A 54 9.23 3.35 22.00
CA GLY A 54 10.64 3.07 21.75
C GLY A 54 11.31 4.04 20.77
N ASN A 55 12.65 4.02 20.81
CA ASN A 55 13.47 4.65 19.78
C ASN A 55 13.55 3.70 18.59
N ALA A 56 13.14 4.16 17.42
CA ALA A 56 13.08 3.36 16.21
C ALA A 56 14.05 3.84 15.15
N VAL A 57 14.61 2.89 14.39
CA VAL A 57 15.38 3.13 13.18
C VAL A 57 14.66 2.42 12.04
N MET A 58 14.28 3.17 11.01
CA MET A 58 13.61 2.64 9.82
C MET A 58 14.48 2.91 8.60
N LYS A 59 14.63 1.90 7.74
CA LYS A 59 15.38 1.97 6.48
C LYS A 59 14.50 1.54 5.33
N VAL A 60 14.60 2.22 4.21
CA VAL A 60 13.98 1.85 2.94
C VAL A 60 15.05 1.84 1.87
N THR A 61 15.24 0.71 1.20
CA THR A 61 16.17 0.56 0.10
C THR A 61 15.40 0.42 -1.21
N TYR A 62 15.68 1.30 -2.15
CA TYR A 62 15.22 1.22 -3.53
C TYR A 62 16.36 0.72 -4.40
N GLU A 63 16.06 -0.26 -5.24
CA GLU A 63 17.02 -0.85 -6.18
C GLU A 63 16.35 -1.08 -7.53
N VAL A 64 16.98 -0.62 -8.61
CA VAL A 64 16.57 -0.92 -9.98
C VAL A 64 17.48 -1.99 -10.52
N THR A 65 16.91 -3.14 -10.94
CA THR A 65 17.68 -4.28 -11.44
C THR A 65 17.77 -4.29 -12.96
N GLU A 66 18.76 -5.00 -13.51
CA GLU A 66 18.87 -5.23 -14.95
C GLU A 66 17.67 -6.03 -15.54
N ALA A 67 16.89 -6.68 -14.69
CA ALA A 67 15.65 -7.37 -15.07
C ALA A 67 14.43 -6.43 -15.20
N ASN A 68 14.63 -5.11 -15.22
CA ASN A 68 13.59 -4.08 -15.20
C ASN A 68 12.67 -4.17 -13.97
N GLU A 69 13.25 -4.41 -12.81
CA GLU A 69 12.52 -4.46 -11.54
C GLU A 69 12.86 -3.25 -10.69
N LEU A 70 11.84 -2.68 -10.05
CA LEU A 70 11.99 -1.79 -8.92
C LEU A 70 11.77 -2.58 -7.64
N SER A 71 12.84 -2.88 -6.94
CA SER A 71 12.82 -3.58 -5.66
C SER A 71 12.81 -2.56 -4.51
N ILE A 72 11.91 -2.72 -3.56
CA ILE A 72 11.80 -1.89 -2.36
C ILE A 72 11.89 -2.81 -1.15
N THR A 73 12.95 -2.65 -0.36
CA THR A 73 13.16 -3.41 0.88
C THR A 73 12.97 -2.50 2.07
N TYR A 74 12.21 -2.94 3.05
CA TYR A 74 11.97 -2.25 4.31
C TYR A 74 12.66 -3.01 5.43
N HIS A 75 13.35 -2.27 6.29
CA HIS A 75 13.96 -2.79 7.51
C HIS A 75 13.70 -1.81 8.65
N ALA A 76 13.23 -2.30 9.80
CA ALA A 76 13.06 -1.46 10.96
C ALA A 76 13.37 -2.21 12.26
N THR A 77 13.90 -1.48 13.23
CA THR A 77 14.17 -1.98 14.59
C THR A 77 13.76 -0.94 15.62
N ALA A 78 13.43 -1.38 16.83
CA ALA A 78 13.21 -0.49 17.96
C ALA A 78 13.75 -1.09 19.26
N ASP A 79 14.04 -0.23 20.24
CA ASP A 79 14.49 -0.64 21.57
C ASP A 79 13.33 -1.06 22.50
N LYS A 80 12.09 -0.85 22.08
CA LYS A 80 10.86 -1.34 22.74
C LYS A 80 9.96 -2.03 21.72
N THR A 81 9.10 -2.91 22.23
CA THR A 81 8.05 -3.51 21.41
C THR A 81 7.16 -2.42 20.81
N THR A 82 7.03 -2.39 19.50
CA THR A 82 6.29 -1.36 18.76
C THR A 82 5.68 -1.92 17.48
N ILE A 83 5.08 -1.08 16.67
CA ILE A 83 4.40 -1.46 15.44
C ILE A 83 5.15 -0.88 14.25
N PHE A 84 5.48 -1.76 13.28
CA PHE A 84 5.89 -1.35 11.95
C PHE A 84 4.93 -1.94 10.91
N ASN A 85 4.44 -1.12 10.02
CA ASN A 85 3.68 -1.54 8.84
C ASN A 85 4.04 -0.59 7.70
N MET A 86 5.23 -0.81 7.13
CA MET A 86 5.80 0.07 6.12
C MET A 86 5.33 -0.36 4.74
N THR A 87 4.96 0.60 3.92
CA THR A 87 4.56 0.41 2.52
C THR A 87 5.07 1.58 1.68
N ASN A 88 4.85 1.51 0.38
CA ASN A 88 5.01 2.64 -0.52
C ASN A 88 3.65 3.01 -1.12
N HIS A 89 3.48 4.27 -1.43
CA HIS A 89 2.24 4.81 -2.00
C HIS A 89 2.49 5.35 -3.41
N ALA A 90 3.16 4.53 -4.24
CA ALA A 90 3.42 4.87 -5.62
C ALA A 90 2.13 4.88 -6.44
N TYR A 91 1.92 5.96 -7.19
CA TYR A 91 0.81 6.11 -8.11
C TYR A 91 1.23 5.67 -9.50
N PHE A 92 0.64 4.60 -9.99
CA PHE A 92 0.94 4.03 -11.30
C PHE A 92 -0.11 4.44 -12.34
N ASN A 93 0.36 4.72 -13.55
CA ASN A 93 -0.43 4.71 -14.76
C ASN A 93 0.45 4.13 -15.87
N LEU A 94 0.16 2.92 -16.32
CA LEU A 94 0.98 2.20 -17.30
C LEU A 94 0.91 2.80 -18.71
N ASN A 95 0.05 3.79 -18.92
CA ASN A 95 0.03 4.62 -20.15
C ASN A 95 0.93 5.85 -20.06
N GLY A 96 1.57 6.07 -18.90
CA GLY A 96 2.41 7.23 -18.60
C GLY A 96 1.69 8.30 -17.79
N ALA A 97 2.46 9.12 -17.07
CA ALA A 97 1.94 10.21 -16.25
C ALA A 97 1.18 11.24 -17.13
N GLY A 98 -0.03 11.60 -16.71
CA GLY A 98 -0.85 12.57 -17.43
C GLY A 98 -1.58 12.02 -18.66
N SER A 99 -1.59 10.71 -18.87
CA SER A 99 -2.29 10.06 -19.99
C SER A 99 -3.81 9.91 -19.78
N GLY A 100 -4.36 10.43 -18.68
CA GLY A 100 -5.77 10.32 -18.30
C GLY A 100 -6.05 9.06 -17.46
N SER A 101 -7.30 8.63 -17.45
CA SER A 101 -7.78 7.56 -16.58
C SER A 101 -6.99 6.25 -16.72
N ALA A 102 -6.66 5.64 -15.58
CA ALA A 102 -6.04 4.32 -15.48
C ALA A 102 -7.07 3.18 -15.41
N MET A 103 -8.36 3.48 -15.41
CA MET A 103 -9.41 2.50 -15.09
C MET A 103 -9.65 1.46 -16.20
N GLU A 104 -9.16 1.68 -17.41
CA GLU A 104 -9.18 0.68 -18.48
C GLU A 104 -8.04 -0.32 -18.40
N GLN A 105 -7.04 -0.06 -17.54
CA GLN A 105 -5.93 -0.99 -17.35
C GLN A 105 -6.42 -2.23 -16.61
N ILE A 106 -5.89 -3.37 -17.04
CA ILE A 106 -6.31 -4.68 -16.55
C ILE A 106 -5.55 -5.00 -15.27
N LEU A 107 -6.27 -5.50 -14.27
CA LEU A 107 -5.69 -5.93 -13.00
C LEU A 107 -6.15 -7.34 -12.67
N GLN A 108 -5.23 -8.15 -12.19
CA GLN A 108 -5.45 -9.44 -11.55
C GLN A 108 -4.80 -9.43 -10.17
N ILE A 109 -5.51 -9.94 -9.14
CA ILE A 109 -4.99 -10.08 -7.78
C ILE A 109 -5.24 -11.51 -7.30
N ARG A 110 -4.21 -12.18 -6.79
CA ARG A 110 -4.33 -13.48 -6.13
C ARG A 110 -4.83 -13.28 -4.70
N ALA A 111 -6.12 -13.03 -4.56
CA ALA A 111 -6.77 -12.83 -3.28
C ALA A 111 -8.22 -13.33 -3.35
N SER A 112 -8.58 -14.30 -2.52
CA SER A 112 -9.94 -14.79 -2.37
C SER A 112 -10.75 -14.02 -1.33
N HIS A 113 -10.11 -13.12 -0.58
CA HIS A 113 -10.71 -12.34 0.48
C HIS A 113 -10.18 -10.91 0.50
N TYR A 114 -10.93 -10.03 1.14
CA TYR A 114 -10.55 -8.66 1.43
C TYR A 114 -11.00 -8.27 2.84
N THR A 115 -10.53 -7.16 3.38
CA THR A 115 -10.96 -6.65 4.68
C THR A 115 -11.94 -5.49 4.47
N PRO A 116 -13.27 -5.68 4.71
CA PRO A 116 -14.25 -4.61 4.58
C PRO A 116 -14.04 -3.53 5.65
N VAL A 117 -14.45 -2.30 5.31
CA VAL A 117 -14.36 -1.15 6.20
C VAL A 117 -15.71 -0.79 6.81
N ILE A 118 -15.69 -0.16 7.99
CA ILE A 118 -16.89 0.19 8.76
C ILE A 118 -17.72 1.27 8.05
N ASP A 119 -17.04 2.28 7.53
CA ASP A 119 -17.62 3.47 6.90
C ASP A 119 -16.56 4.20 6.05
N ALA A 120 -16.89 5.40 5.60
CA ALA A 120 -15.99 6.27 4.81
C ALA A 120 -14.71 6.72 5.56
N LYS A 121 -14.47 6.29 6.79
CA LYS A 121 -13.19 6.48 7.49
C LYS A 121 -12.16 5.41 7.15
N SER A 122 -12.54 4.40 6.38
CA SER A 122 -11.67 3.33 5.87
C SER A 122 -10.99 2.51 6.97
N ILE A 123 -11.69 2.30 8.12
CA ILE A 123 -11.19 1.44 9.20
C ILE A 123 -11.76 0.03 8.99
N PRO A 124 -10.94 -1.01 8.87
CA PRO A 124 -11.42 -2.39 8.76
C PRO A 124 -12.30 -2.81 9.93
N THR A 125 -13.31 -3.63 9.64
CA THR A 125 -14.27 -4.16 10.63
C THR A 125 -13.70 -5.30 11.48
N GLY A 126 -12.54 -5.86 11.09
CA GLY A 126 -12.02 -7.13 11.61
C GLY A 126 -12.49 -8.35 10.81
N GLU A 127 -13.42 -8.19 9.91
CA GLU A 127 -13.88 -9.26 9.01
C GLU A 127 -12.86 -9.53 7.92
N ILE A 128 -12.75 -10.81 7.53
CA ILE A 128 -12.08 -11.28 6.30
C ILE A 128 -13.19 -11.82 5.40
N ALA A 129 -13.70 -10.98 4.52
CA ALA A 129 -14.84 -11.27 3.65
C ALA A 129 -14.40 -11.88 2.32
N SER A 130 -15.19 -12.84 1.79
CA SER A 130 -14.96 -13.39 0.45
C SER A 130 -15.17 -12.33 -0.63
N VAL A 131 -14.36 -12.41 -1.69
CA VAL A 131 -14.56 -11.60 -2.89
C VAL A 131 -15.63 -12.17 -3.83
N ASP A 132 -16.09 -13.40 -3.60
CA ASP A 132 -17.03 -14.10 -4.47
C ASP A 132 -18.32 -13.30 -4.70
N GLY A 133 -18.66 -13.07 -5.97
CA GLY A 133 -19.89 -12.35 -6.34
C GLY A 133 -19.86 -10.86 -5.98
N THR A 134 -18.72 -10.30 -5.65
CA THR A 134 -18.53 -8.88 -5.31
C THR A 134 -17.74 -8.14 -6.38
N PRO A 135 -17.80 -6.79 -6.44
CA PRO A 135 -16.93 -6.01 -7.30
C PRO A 135 -15.43 -6.18 -7.00
N PHE A 136 -15.07 -6.69 -5.81
CA PHE A 136 -13.70 -6.94 -5.37
C PHE A 136 -13.08 -8.22 -5.93
N ASP A 137 -13.79 -9.02 -6.72
CA ASP A 137 -13.22 -10.22 -7.34
C ASP A 137 -12.32 -9.86 -8.52
N PHE A 138 -11.01 -9.82 -8.26
CA PHE A 138 -9.94 -9.64 -9.23
C PHE A 138 -9.12 -10.92 -9.48
N ARG A 139 -9.62 -12.08 -9.06
CA ARG A 139 -8.94 -13.37 -9.34
C ARG A 139 -8.85 -13.65 -10.83
N GLU A 140 -9.86 -13.26 -11.60
CA GLU A 140 -9.83 -13.18 -13.05
C GLU A 140 -9.46 -11.76 -13.49
N ALA A 141 -8.53 -11.66 -14.44
CA ALA A 141 -8.05 -10.38 -14.95
C ALA A 141 -9.18 -9.54 -15.55
N LYS A 142 -9.35 -8.32 -15.07
CA LYS A 142 -10.41 -7.40 -15.53
C LYS A 142 -9.95 -5.94 -15.52
N PRO A 143 -10.59 -5.06 -16.33
CA PRO A 143 -10.39 -3.62 -16.21
C PRO A 143 -10.72 -3.15 -14.78
N MET A 144 -9.88 -2.32 -14.17
CA MET A 144 -10.11 -1.81 -12.82
C MET A 144 -11.43 -1.03 -12.71
N GLY A 145 -11.83 -0.35 -13.77
CA GLY A 145 -13.07 0.42 -13.82
C GLY A 145 -14.33 -0.40 -14.08
N ARG A 146 -14.23 -1.72 -14.40
CA ARG A 146 -15.38 -2.52 -14.83
C ARG A 146 -16.55 -2.50 -13.84
N ASP A 147 -16.22 -2.67 -12.56
CA ASP A 147 -17.21 -2.84 -11.50
C ASP A 147 -17.20 -1.69 -10.48
N ILE A 148 -16.37 -0.65 -10.69
CA ILE A 148 -16.07 0.39 -9.71
C ILE A 148 -17.28 1.28 -9.36
N GLU A 149 -18.26 1.36 -10.25
CA GLU A 149 -19.51 2.13 -10.07
C GLU A 149 -20.70 1.24 -9.67
N GLN A 150 -20.49 -0.04 -9.37
CA GLN A 150 -21.57 -0.89 -8.90
C GLN A 150 -22.15 -0.39 -7.56
N ALA A 151 -23.44 -0.58 -7.36
CA ALA A 151 -24.10 -0.28 -6.09
C ALA A 151 -23.59 -1.26 -5.01
N ASN A 152 -22.62 -0.79 -4.24
CA ASN A 152 -21.96 -1.53 -3.17
C ASN A 152 -21.49 -0.56 -2.09
N ASP A 153 -21.85 -0.83 -0.83
CA ASP A 153 -21.52 0.07 0.29
C ASP A 153 -20.01 0.29 0.44
N GLN A 154 -19.21 -0.76 0.25
CA GLN A 154 -17.75 -0.66 0.37
C GLN A 154 -17.16 0.25 -0.71
N LEU A 155 -17.62 0.15 -1.96
CA LEU A 155 -17.23 1.08 -3.03
C LEU A 155 -17.68 2.50 -2.71
N SER A 156 -18.89 2.66 -2.16
CA SER A 156 -19.40 3.97 -1.74
C SER A 156 -18.54 4.60 -0.65
N TYR A 157 -18.09 3.81 0.35
CA TYR A 157 -17.23 4.29 1.43
C TYR A 157 -15.85 4.75 0.92
N GLY A 158 -15.25 4.00 -0.02
CA GLY A 158 -13.96 4.32 -0.63
C GLY A 158 -14.03 5.33 -1.77
N HIS A 159 -15.22 5.69 -2.27
CA HIS A 159 -15.41 6.38 -3.55
C HIS A 159 -14.76 5.63 -4.71
N GLY A 160 -14.78 4.30 -4.68
CA GLY A 160 -14.09 3.38 -5.54
C GLY A 160 -13.31 2.36 -4.72
N TYR A 161 -12.27 1.77 -5.28
CA TYR A 161 -11.43 0.86 -4.51
C TYR A 161 -10.49 1.65 -3.60
N ASP A 162 -10.52 1.32 -2.31
CA ASP A 162 -9.59 1.75 -1.27
C ASP A 162 -9.61 0.70 -0.16
N HIS A 163 -9.25 -0.55 -0.53
CA HIS A 163 -9.43 -1.71 0.32
C HIS A 163 -8.21 -2.62 0.31
N ASN A 164 -7.98 -3.26 1.46
CA ASN A 164 -6.92 -4.24 1.61
C ASN A 164 -7.41 -5.62 1.17
N PHE A 165 -6.68 -6.24 0.26
CA PHE A 165 -6.84 -7.62 -0.19
C PHE A 165 -5.99 -8.55 0.66
N VAL A 166 -6.57 -9.68 1.06
CA VAL A 166 -5.89 -10.78 1.77
C VAL A 166 -5.25 -11.68 0.73
N LEU A 167 -3.93 -11.68 0.64
CA LEU A 167 -3.20 -12.35 -0.42
C LEU A 167 -3.19 -13.87 -0.24
N ASP A 168 -3.57 -14.60 -1.30
CA ASP A 168 -3.51 -16.06 -1.36
C ASP A 168 -2.06 -16.51 -1.62
N LYS A 169 -1.28 -16.63 -0.56
CA LYS A 169 0.12 -17.07 -0.63
C LYS A 169 0.23 -18.56 -0.37
N GLU A 170 1.02 -19.25 -1.19
CA GLU A 170 1.27 -20.68 -1.06
C GLU A 170 2.40 -20.99 -0.09
N ARG A 171 3.31 -20.03 0.12
CA ARG A 171 4.49 -20.15 0.97
C ARG A 171 4.90 -18.82 1.60
N ALA A 172 5.75 -18.87 2.61
CA ALA A 172 6.42 -17.70 3.11
C ALA A 172 7.44 -17.17 2.08
N GLY A 173 7.72 -15.86 2.12
CA GLY A 173 8.69 -15.21 1.24
C GLY A 173 8.05 -14.56 0.00
N LEU A 174 8.87 -14.25 -0.97
CA LEU A 174 8.46 -13.51 -2.18
C LEU A 174 7.62 -14.38 -3.11
N GLU A 175 6.42 -13.91 -3.42
CA GLU A 175 5.53 -14.50 -4.42
C GLU A 175 4.91 -13.42 -5.29
N LYS A 176 4.68 -13.74 -6.58
CA LYS A 176 3.88 -12.89 -7.44
C LYS A 176 2.42 -12.98 -7.05
N ILE A 177 1.85 -11.83 -6.66
CA ILE A 177 0.49 -11.75 -6.10
C ILE A 177 -0.46 -10.91 -6.94
N ALA A 178 0.05 -10.06 -7.82
CA ALA A 178 -0.78 -9.28 -8.72
C ALA A 178 -0.07 -9.03 -10.05
N THR A 179 -0.88 -8.78 -11.07
CA THR A 179 -0.44 -8.34 -12.39
C THR A 179 -1.34 -7.21 -12.85
N ALA A 180 -0.74 -6.09 -13.24
CA ALA A 180 -1.43 -5.01 -13.94
C ALA A 180 -0.84 -4.86 -15.35
N TYR A 181 -1.67 -4.59 -16.35
CA TYR A 181 -1.16 -4.29 -17.70
C TYR A 181 -2.07 -3.33 -18.47
N SER A 182 -1.48 -2.63 -19.41
CA SER A 182 -2.20 -1.75 -20.33
C SER A 182 -2.17 -2.31 -21.74
N THR A 183 -3.32 -2.52 -22.32
CA THR A 183 -3.47 -2.89 -23.74
C THR A 183 -3.07 -1.75 -24.69
N LYS A 184 -3.03 -0.50 -24.19
CA LYS A 184 -2.68 0.68 -24.98
C LYS A 184 -1.17 0.86 -25.12
N SER A 185 -0.42 0.74 -24.03
CA SER A 185 1.05 0.90 -24.03
C SER A 185 1.79 -0.41 -24.24
N GLY A 186 1.15 -1.56 -23.97
CA GLY A 186 1.79 -2.87 -23.89
C GLY A 186 2.60 -3.08 -22.60
N ILE A 187 2.66 -2.11 -21.71
CA ILE A 187 3.41 -2.25 -20.44
C ILE A 187 2.62 -3.13 -19.47
N LYS A 188 3.33 -4.10 -18.90
CA LYS A 188 2.89 -4.99 -17.84
C LYS A 188 3.74 -4.79 -16.60
N MET A 189 3.11 -4.84 -15.42
CA MET A 189 3.73 -4.76 -14.10
C MET A 189 3.26 -5.94 -13.27
N ASP A 190 4.18 -6.81 -12.87
CA ASP A 190 3.95 -7.85 -11.87
C ASP A 190 4.34 -7.31 -10.48
N VAL A 191 3.52 -7.61 -9.47
CA VAL A 191 3.81 -7.28 -8.06
C VAL A 191 4.20 -8.55 -7.33
N ILE A 192 5.39 -8.54 -6.73
CA ILE A 192 5.98 -9.68 -6.02
C ILE A 192 6.29 -9.22 -4.60
N THR A 193 5.80 -9.92 -3.58
CA THR A 193 6.00 -9.51 -2.19
C THR A 193 6.00 -10.66 -1.21
N ASP A 194 6.60 -10.47 -0.05
CA ASP A 194 6.48 -11.33 1.13
C ASP A 194 5.36 -10.90 2.08
N CYS A 195 4.75 -9.73 1.88
CA CYS A 195 3.61 -9.24 2.65
C CYS A 195 2.37 -10.14 2.48
N ILE A 196 1.48 -10.07 3.47
CA ILE A 196 0.24 -10.86 3.54
C ILE A 196 -0.99 -10.13 3.00
N GLY A 197 -0.90 -8.83 2.81
CA GLY A 197 -1.97 -7.96 2.32
C GLY A 197 -1.48 -6.98 1.28
N MET A 198 -2.42 -6.43 0.53
CA MET A 198 -2.18 -5.37 -0.44
C MET A 198 -3.39 -4.46 -0.54
N GLN A 199 -3.18 -3.16 -0.31
CA GLN A 199 -4.20 -2.15 -0.60
C GLN A 199 -4.27 -1.91 -2.10
N LEU A 200 -5.46 -1.97 -2.67
CA LEU A 200 -5.78 -1.39 -3.98
C LEU A 200 -6.45 -0.04 -3.74
N TYR A 201 -5.83 1.03 -4.22
CA TYR A 201 -6.39 2.37 -4.21
C TYR A 201 -6.45 2.94 -5.62
N THR A 202 -7.62 3.36 -6.05
CA THR A 202 -7.86 3.84 -7.43
C THR A 202 -7.81 5.36 -7.55
N ALA A 203 -6.97 6.00 -6.74
CA ALA A 203 -6.70 7.45 -6.80
C ALA A 203 -7.97 8.31 -6.73
N ASN A 204 -8.91 7.91 -5.86
CA ASN A 204 -10.26 8.47 -5.77
C ASN A 204 -10.29 9.93 -5.30
N PHE A 205 -9.18 10.44 -4.74
CA PHE A 205 -9.09 11.78 -4.13
C PHE A 205 -7.94 12.61 -4.68
N ILE A 206 -7.27 12.20 -5.77
CA ILE A 206 -6.26 13.02 -6.41
C ILE A 206 -6.92 13.93 -7.45
N GLN A 207 -7.07 15.19 -7.12
CA GLN A 207 -7.56 16.18 -8.08
C GLN A 207 -6.72 17.44 -7.99
N GLY A 208 -6.35 17.98 -9.16
CA GLY A 208 -5.61 19.23 -9.25
C GLY A 208 -4.11 19.15 -8.99
N GLN A 209 -3.56 17.96 -8.69
CA GLN A 209 -2.13 17.78 -8.51
C GLN A 209 -1.40 17.76 -9.85
N LYS A 210 -0.28 18.49 -9.94
CA LYS A 210 0.58 18.50 -11.12
C LYS A 210 1.53 17.30 -11.07
N VAL A 211 1.63 16.59 -12.18
CA VAL A 211 2.63 15.54 -12.39
C VAL A 211 3.77 16.03 -13.26
N GLN A 212 4.81 15.20 -13.40
CA GLN A 212 5.92 15.48 -14.31
C GLN A 212 5.39 15.75 -15.72
N GLY A 213 5.91 16.78 -16.38
CA GLY A 213 5.41 17.24 -17.68
C GLY A 213 4.27 18.27 -17.60
N GLY A 214 3.81 18.63 -16.38
CA GLY A 214 2.86 19.72 -16.14
C GLY A 214 1.38 19.34 -16.31
N ALA A 215 1.08 18.08 -16.62
CA ALA A 215 -0.30 17.59 -16.63
C ALA A 215 -0.91 17.65 -15.23
N VAL A 216 -2.23 17.88 -15.16
CA VAL A 216 -2.99 17.98 -13.91
C VAL A 216 -3.78 16.70 -13.73
N CYS A 217 -3.53 15.99 -12.62
CA CYS A 217 -4.23 14.77 -12.29
C CYS A 217 -5.71 15.01 -11.99
N LYS A 218 -6.52 14.09 -12.45
CA LYS A 218 -7.93 13.95 -12.12
C LYS A 218 -8.13 12.68 -11.30
N GLU A 219 -9.29 12.56 -10.69
CA GLU A 219 -9.75 11.33 -10.08
C GLU A 219 -9.57 10.15 -11.05
N ARG A 220 -9.05 9.04 -10.55
CA ARG A 220 -8.80 7.79 -11.30
C ARG A 220 -7.76 7.85 -12.42
N ASP A 221 -6.93 8.89 -12.44
CA ASP A 221 -5.81 8.97 -13.39
C ASP A 221 -4.62 8.05 -12.99
N ALA A 222 -4.74 7.36 -11.86
CA ALA A 222 -3.73 6.43 -11.38
C ALA A 222 -4.34 5.34 -10.49
N PHE A 223 -3.51 4.37 -10.10
CA PHE A 223 -3.81 3.38 -9.06
C PHE A 223 -2.58 3.13 -8.20
N CYS A 224 -2.80 2.65 -6.96
CA CYS A 224 -1.74 2.23 -6.04
C CYS A 224 -1.94 0.77 -5.67
N LEU A 225 -0.85 0.03 -5.53
CA LEU A 225 -0.79 -1.34 -5.02
C LEU A 225 0.20 -1.35 -3.85
N GLU A 226 -0.35 -1.24 -2.63
CA GLU A 226 0.43 -1.00 -1.41
C GLU A 226 0.50 -2.28 -0.59
N THR A 227 1.61 -2.98 -0.67
CA THR A 227 1.81 -4.24 0.06
C THR A 227 2.09 -3.98 1.53
N GLN A 228 1.46 -4.74 2.43
CA GLN A 228 1.43 -4.40 3.85
C GLN A 228 0.90 -5.56 4.73
N TYR A 229 0.96 -5.38 6.06
CA TYR A 229 0.02 -6.03 6.97
C TYR A 229 -1.35 -5.34 6.87
N PHE A 230 -2.41 -6.04 7.28
CA PHE A 230 -3.76 -5.47 7.18
C PHE A 230 -3.88 -4.19 8.02
N PRO A 231 -4.53 -3.15 7.52
CA PRO A 231 -4.82 -1.96 8.32
C PRO A 231 -5.62 -2.35 9.59
N ASN A 232 -5.40 -1.63 10.68
CA ASN A 232 -6.05 -1.87 11.98
C ASN A 232 -5.66 -3.19 12.69
N SER A 233 -4.66 -3.95 12.21
CA SER A 233 -4.30 -5.28 12.74
C SER A 233 -4.02 -5.29 14.24
N ILE A 234 -3.52 -4.21 14.81
CA ILE A 234 -3.23 -4.13 16.25
C ILE A 234 -4.51 -4.20 17.11
N ASN A 235 -5.67 -3.90 16.56
CA ASN A 235 -6.95 -3.88 17.24
C ASN A 235 -7.84 -5.10 16.90
N GLU A 236 -7.46 -5.87 15.90
CA GLU A 236 -8.23 -6.99 15.38
C GLU A 236 -7.52 -8.32 15.70
N PRO A 237 -7.97 -9.08 16.70
CA PRO A 237 -7.26 -10.26 17.18
C PRO A 237 -7.15 -11.41 16.17
N ASN A 238 -7.98 -11.42 15.14
CA ASN A 238 -7.94 -12.37 14.03
C ASN A 238 -7.02 -11.95 12.87
N PHE A 239 -6.49 -10.72 12.90
CA PHE A 239 -5.50 -10.27 11.93
C PHE A 239 -4.09 -10.61 12.42
N THR A 240 -3.20 -10.93 11.49
CA THR A 240 -1.78 -11.08 11.82
C THR A 240 -1.24 -9.72 12.29
N THR A 241 -0.71 -9.68 13.51
CA THR A 241 -0.21 -8.45 14.10
C THR A 241 1.12 -8.02 13.48
N PRO A 242 1.31 -6.72 13.18
CA PRO A 242 2.60 -6.14 12.78
C PRO A 242 3.47 -5.76 13.99
N LEU A 243 3.17 -6.30 15.17
CA LEU A 243 3.90 -6.02 16.40
C LEU A 243 5.33 -6.58 16.28
N THR A 244 6.33 -5.73 16.48
CA THR A 244 7.75 -6.09 16.47
C THR A 244 8.28 -5.97 17.88
N GLU A 245 8.77 -7.07 18.44
CA GLU A 245 9.33 -7.12 19.78
C GLU A 245 10.63 -6.30 19.89
N ALA A 246 10.92 -5.79 21.08
CA ALA A 246 12.15 -5.05 21.37
C ALA A 246 13.39 -5.81 20.89
N GLY A 247 14.23 -5.15 20.11
CA GLY A 247 15.47 -5.71 19.57
C GLY A 247 15.30 -6.73 18.44
N LYS A 248 14.06 -6.99 17.99
CA LYS A 248 13.80 -7.74 16.77
C LYS A 248 13.68 -6.78 15.59
N SER A 249 13.84 -7.31 14.37
CA SER A 249 13.65 -6.56 13.14
C SER A 249 12.26 -6.83 12.53
N TYR A 250 11.75 -5.80 11.90
CA TYR A 250 10.70 -5.87 10.89
C TYR A 250 11.36 -5.85 9.53
N ASP A 251 11.09 -6.84 8.71
CA ASP A 251 11.68 -6.96 7.38
C ASP A 251 10.60 -7.34 6.38
N THR A 252 10.43 -6.56 5.32
CA THR A 252 9.53 -6.88 4.20
C THR A 252 10.12 -6.39 2.88
N LYS A 253 9.68 -7.01 1.78
CA LYS A 253 10.13 -6.66 0.44
C LYS A 253 8.98 -6.66 -0.56
N THR A 254 9.02 -5.68 -1.46
CA THR A 254 8.12 -5.59 -2.62
C THR A 254 8.93 -5.34 -3.87
N VAL A 255 8.58 -6.04 -4.94
CA VAL A 255 9.19 -5.85 -6.26
C VAL A 255 8.09 -5.56 -7.27
N TYR A 256 8.26 -4.48 -8.02
CA TYR A 256 7.49 -4.18 -9.22
C TYR A 256 8.33 -4.55 -10.43
N ALA A 257 7.97 -5.64 -11.12
CA ALA A 257 8.69 -6.15 -12.27
C ALA A 257 7.97 -5.73 -13.56
N PHE A 258 8.67 -4.98 -14.42
CA PHE A 258 8.10 -4.43 -15.64
C PHE A 258 8.52 -5.24 -16.87
N SER A 259 7.56 -5.45 -17.77
CA SER A 259 7.78 -6.12 -19.05
C SER A 259 6.82 -5.59 -20.11
N ILE A 260 6.98 -6.06 -21.33
CA ILE A 260 6.00 -5.87 -22.40
C ILE A 260 5.07 -7.07 -22.43
N ALA A 261 3.75 -6.82 -22.54
CA ALA A 261 2.70 -7.85 -22.59
C ALA A 261 2.51 -8.40 -24.01
#